data_d9745ca1a3d61dd09c5ad605874dbe5b
#
_entry.id   d9745ca1a3d61dd09c5ad605874dbe5b
#
_cell.length_a   1.000
_cell.length_b   1.000
_cell.length_c   1.000
_cell.angle_alpha   90.00
_cell.angle_beta   90.00
_cell.angle_gamma   90.00
#
_symmetry.space_group_name_H-M   'P 1'
#
loop_
_entity.id
_entity.type
_entity.pdbx_description
1 polymer ?
#
loop_
_entity_poly.entity_id
_entity_poly.type
_entity_poly.pdbx_seq_one_letter_code
_entity_poly.pdbx_strand_id
1 'polypeptide(L)'
;MLDYRIYTFISLCETRSYTKTAEQLHISQPSVSQHIKALEQHYGCDLFYFEGRNLKLTKEGRYLYQKEVGIMTNEKEIESYIEQMANGKHLRIGNSRHNVFDYALYNAAY
;
A
#
# COMPACT_ATOMS: atom_id res chain seq x y z
N MET A 1 -10.53 4.81 6.35
CA MET A 1 -10.29 4.89 4.90
C MET A 1 -8.82 5.06 4.63
N LEU A 2 -8.31 4.36 3.64
CA LEU A 2 -6.89 4.42 3.34
C LEU A 2 -6.57 5.65 2.51
N ASP A 3 -5.51 6.31 2.93
CA ASP A 3 -4.99 7.49 2.26
C ASP A 3 -3.96 7.03 1.23
N TYR A 4 -3.74 7.82 0.17
CA TYR A 4 -2.77 7.46 -0.87
C TYR A 4 -1.35 7.31 -0.30
N ARG A 5 -1.03 7.98 0.79
CA ARG A 5 0.29 7.84 1.41
C ARG A 5 0.50 6.44 1.98
N ILE A 6 -0.58 5.80 2.40
CA ILE A 6 -0.50 4.42 2.87
C ILE A 6 -0.12 3.49 1.72
N TYR A 7 -0.66 3.72 0.54
CA TYR A 7 -0.29 2.91 -0.63
C TYR A 7 1.20 3.08 -0.94
N THR A 8 1.69 4.31 -0.86
CA THR A 8 3.12 4.56 -1.04
C THR A 8 3.93 3.81 0.03
N PHE A 9 3.49 3.85 1.27
CA PHE A 9 4.15 3.16 2.37
C PHE A 9 4.20 1.66 2.12
N ILE A 10 3.08 1.06 1.74
CA ILE A 10 3.02 -0.38 1.49
C ILE A 10 3.96 -0.76 0.35
N SER A 11 3.94 0.01 -0.72
CA SER A 11 4.83 -0.25 -1.85
C SER A 11 6.29 -0.19 -1.43
N LEU A 12 6.66 0.81 -0.64
CA LEU A 12 8.04 0.94 -0.17
C LEU A 12 8.43 -0.20 0.76
N CYS A 13 7.50 -0.68 1.58
CA CYS A 13 7.76 -1.85 2.41
C CYS A 13 8.14 -3.06 1.55
N GLU A 14 7.51 -3.19 0.41
CA GLU A 14 7.69 -4.35 -0.45
C GLU A 14 8.91 -4.23 -1.34
N THR A 15 9.15 -3.05 -1.89
CA THR A 15 10.30 -2.86 -2.79
C THR A 15 11.59 -2.59 -2.06
N ARG A 16 11.50 -1.95 -0.90
CA ARG A 16 12.65 -1.46 -0.14
C ARG A 16 13.53 -0.51 -0.95
N SER A 17 12.92 0.17 -1.91
CA SER A 17 13.64 1.07 -2.81
C SER A 17 12.76 2.26 -3.14
N TYR A 18 13.25 3.45 -2.84
CA TYR A 18 12.54 4.69 -3.18
C TYR A 18 12.37 4.83 -4.69
N THR A 19 13.40 4.46 -5.44
CA THR A 19 13.35 4.55 -6.90
C THR A 19 12.30 3.58 -7.46
N LYS A 20 12.32 2.34 -7.01
CA LYS A 20 11.37 1.35 -7.51
C LYS A 20 9.95 1.71 -7.14
N THR A 21 9.75 2.20 -5.92
CA THR A 21 8.42 2.63 -5.48
C THR A 21 7.90 3.76 -6.38
N ALA A 22 8.76 4.75 -6.65
CA ALA A 22 8.37 5.85 -7.51
C ALA A 22 7.97 5.36 -8.90
N GLU A 23 8.75 4.43 -9.46
CA GLU A 23 8.44 3.87 -10.77
C GLU A 23 7.12 3.12 -10.77
N GLN A 24 6.91 2.30 -9.75
CA GLN A 24 5.70 1.50 -9.67
C GLN A 24 4.44 2.34 -9.50
N LEU A 25 4.55 3.43 -8.75
CA LEU A 25 3.39 4.27 -8.48
C LEU A 25 3.26 5.43 -9.46
N HIS A 26 4.19 5.56 -10.40
CA HIS A 26 4.20 6.62 -11.41
C HIS A 26 4.23 8.00 -10.78
N ILE A 27 5.06 8.15 -9.76
CA ILE A 27 5.27 9.42 -9.09
C ILE A 27 6.78 9.67 -8.98
N SER A 28 7.15 10.87 -8.59
CA SER A 28 8.56 11.20 -8.44
C SER A 28 9.11 10.61 -7.14
N GLN A 29 10.42 10.40 -7.12
CA GLN A 29 11.07 9.91 -5.91
C GLN A 29 10.90 10.89 -4.73
N PRO A 30 11.04 12.21 -4.93
CA PRO A 30 10.74 13.15 -3.85
C PRO A 30 9.31 13.02 -3.31
N SER A 31 8.35 12.69 -4.17
CA SER A 31 6.98 12.48 -3.71
C SER A 31 6.90 11.28 -2.77
N VAL A 32 7.57 10.19 -3.11
CA VAL A 32 7.63 9.03 -2.22
C VAL A 32 8.16 9.46 -0.86
N SER A 33 9.29 10.18 -0.87
CA SER A 33 9.92 10.62 0.36
C SER A 33 8.99 11.51 1.20
N GLN A 34 8.26 12.41 0.54
CA GLN A 34 7.33 13.30 1.23
C GLN A 34 6.17 12.55 1.84
N HIS A 35 5.65 11.54 1.13
CA HIS A 35 4.56 10.73 1.66
C HIS A 35 4.97 9.99 2.92
N ILE A 36 6.18 9.43 2.90
CA ILE A 36 6.68 8.69 4.06
C ILE A 36 6.90 9.63 5.23
N LYS A 37 7.51 10.79 4.98
CA LYS A 37 7.71 11.77 6.05
C LYS A 37 6.39 12.22 6.66
N ALA A 38 5.38 12.42 5.83
CA ALA A 38 4.07 12.84 6.32
C ALA A 38 3.47 11.79 7.24
N LEU A 39 3.62 10.51 6.89
CA LEU A 39 3.14 9.44 7.75
C LEU A 39 3.93 9.37 9.05
N GLU A 40 5.24 9.52 8.97
CA GLU A 40 6.08 9.49 10.17
C GLU A 40 5.73 10.64 11.09
N GLN A 41 5.43 11.81 10.55
CA GLN A 41 5.00 12.93 11.34
C GLN A 41 3.62 12.69 11.97
N HIS A 42 2.74 12.09 11.19
CA HIS A 42 1.39 11.79 11.68
C HIS A 42 1.42 10.83 12.87
N TYR A 43 2.25 9.81 12.79
CA TYR A 43 2.32 8.78 13.84
C TYR A 43 3.35 9.12 14.91
N GLY A 44 4.20 10.10 14.66
CA GLY A 44 5.19 10.53 15.66
C GLY A 44 6.33 9.55 15.85
N CYS A 45 6.65 8.77 14.85
CA CYS A 45 7.75 7.80 14.93
C CYS A 45 8.32 7.53 13.56
N ASP A 46 9.52 6.98 13.53
CA ASP A 46 10.09 6.53 12.27
C ASP A 46 9.45 5.21 11.87
N LEU A 47 9.20 5.06 10.59
CA LEU A 47 8.66 3.82 10.04
C LEU A 47 9.75 3.03 9.32
N PHE A 48 10.78 3.71 8.84
CA PHE A 48 11.90 3.11 8.14
C PHE A 48 13.21 3.62 8.73
N TYR A 49 14.25 2.83 8.54
CA TYR A 49 15.60 3.27 8.85
C TYR A 49 16.57 2.56 7.91
N PHE A 50 17.75 3.12 7.76
CA PHE A 50 18.80 2.47 6.98
C PHE A 50 19.76 1.74 7.87
N GLU A 51 20.08 0.52 7.47
CA GLU A 51 21.19 -0.21 8.06
C GLU A 51 22.20 -0.40 6.94
N GLY A 52 23.26 0.41 6.96
CA GLY A 52 24.12 0.48 5.79
C GLY A 52 23.35 1.02 4.61
N ARG A 53 23.27 0.24 3.54
CA ARG A 53 22.52 0.62 2.35
C ARG A 53 21.14 -0.01 2.30
N ASN A 54 20.80 -0.79 3.30
CA ASN A 54 19.54 -1.52 3.30
C ASN A 54 18.48 -0.74 4.02
N LEU A 55 17.35 -0.56 3.37
CA LEU A 55 16.20 0.09 3.98
C LEU A 55 15.43 -0.95 4.77
N LYS A 56 15.22 -0.68 6.02
CA LYS A 56 14.55 -1.59 6.95
C LYS A 56 13.35 -0.95 7.59
N LEU A 57 12.43 -1.78 8.05
CA LEU A 57 11.27 -1.30 8.80
C LEU A 57 11.59 -1.27 10.29
N THR A 58 11.14 -0.20 10.94
CA THR A 58 11.12 -0.19 12.41
C THR A 58 10.04 -1.15 12.89
N LYS A 59 9.98 -1.39 14.19
CA LYS A 59 8.90 -2.22 14.73
C LYS A 59 7.55 -1.56 14.48
N GLU A 60 7.50 -0.22 14.56
CA GLU A 60 6.29 0.51 14.27
C GLU A 60 5.91 0.37 12.80
N GLY A 61 6.90 0.43 11.91
CA GLY A 61 6.65 0.23 10.48
C GLY A 61 6.12 -1.15 10.17
N ARG A 62 6.67 -2.18 10.82
CA ARG A 62 6.16 -3.54 10.62
C ARG A 62 4.73 -3.68 11.09
N TYR A 63 4.41 -3.09 12.23
CA TYR A 63 3.06 -3.14 12.75
C TYR A 63 2.09 -2.45 11.79
N LEU A 64 2.46 -1.25 11.34
CA LEU A 64 1.61 -0.51 10.42
C LEU A 64 1.39 -1.28 9.12
N TYR A 65 2.46 -1.85 8.58
CA TYR A 65 2.36 -2.62 7.35
C TYR A 65 1.36 -3.77 7.50
N GLN A 66 1.49 -4.54 8.56
CA GLN A 66 0.62 -5.69 8.77
C GLN A 66 -0.83 -5.28 8.89
N LYS A 67 -1.09 -4.20 9.61
CA LYS A 67 -2.47 -3.77 9.82
C LYS A 67 -3.08 -3.17 8.56
N GLU A 68 -2.32 -2.36 7.84
CA GLU A 68 -2.86 -1.72 6.65
C GLU A 68 -3.08 -2.72 5.51
N VAL A 69 -2.18 -3.69 5.36
CA VAL A 69 -2.39 -4.75 4.39
C VAL A 69 -3.66 -5.54 4.73
N GLY A 70 -3.89 -5.80 6.01
CA GLY A 70 -5.11 -6.47 6.44
C GLY A 70 -6.36 -5.69 6.10
N ILE A 71 -6.32 -4.37 6.28
CA ILE A 71 -7.47 -3.52 5.93
C ILE A 71 -7.73 -3.54 4.44
N MET A 72 -6.67 -3.42 3.63
CA MET A 72 -6.82 -3.45 2.18
C MET A 72 -7.39 -4.79 1.70
N THR A 73 -6.95 -5.87 2.29
CA THR A 73 -7.46 -7.20 1.95
C THR A 73 -8.94 -7.29 2.28
N ASN A 74 -9.33 -6.78 3.43
CA ASN A 74 -10.74 -6.75 3.83
C ASN A 74 -11.59 -5.95 2.85
N GLU A 75 -11.10 -4.81 2.41
CA GLU A 75 -11.83 -3.98 1.45
C GLU A 75 -12.03 -4.72 0.13
N LYS A 76 -10.99 -5.40 -0.33
CA LYS A 76 -11.10 -6.19 -1.56
C LYS A 76 -12.11 -7.32 -1.41
N GLU A 77 -12.11 -7.97 -0.28
CA GLU A 77 -13.07 -9.06 -0.03
C GLU A 77 -14.49 -8.54 -0.03
N ILE A 78 -14.70 -7.39 0.58
CA ILE A 78 -16.03 -6.79 0.62
C ILE A 78 -16.50 -6.46 -0.80
N GLU A 79 -15.64 -5.83 -1.59
CA GLU A 79 -15.98 -5.46 -2.95
C GLU A 79 -16.30 -6.68 -3.79
N SER A 80 -15.47 -7.71 -3.66
CA SER A 80 -15.66 -8.92 -4.43
C SER A 80 -16.97 -9.61 -4.06
N TYR A 81 -17.28 -9.67 -2.77
CA TYR A 81 -18.50 -10.33 -2.31
C TYR A 81 -19.75 -9.58 -2.76
N ILE A 82 -19.70 -8.25 -2.66
CA ILE A 82 -20.83 -7.45 -3.11
C ILE A 82 -21.01 -7.58 -4.62
N GLU A 83 -19.92 -7.64 -5.36
CA GLU A 83 -20.00 -7.81 -6.80
C GLU A 83 -20.66 -9.15 -7.15
N GLN A 84 -20.29 -10.21 -6.44
CA GLN A 84 -20.92 -11.50 -6.65
C GLN A 84 -22.42 -11.45 -6.38
N MET A 85 -22.79 -10.81 -5.29
CA MET A 85 -24.22 -10.69 -4.95
C MET A 85 -24.97 -9.86 -5.97
N ALA A 86 -24.38 -8.77 -6.43
CA ALA A 86 -25.03 -7.88 -7.38
C ALA A 86 -25.22 -8.56 -8.73
N ASN A 87 -24.29 -9.44 -9.14
CA ASN A 87 -24.40 -10.15 -10.40
C ASN A 87 -25.31 -11.36 -10.31
N GLY A 88 -25.68 -11.73 -9.11
CA GLY A 88 -26.71 -12.73 -8.91
C GLY A 88 -26.29 -14.14 -9.11
N LYS A 89 -25.04 -14.45 -9.35
CA LYS A 89 -24.74 -15.84 -9.47
C LYS A 89 -23.28 -16.18 -9.43
N HIS A 90 -22.52 -16.14 -10.37
CA HIS A 90 -21.26 -16.81 -10.31
C HIS A 90 -20.12 -15.86 -10.16
N LEU A 91 -18.99 -16.41 -9.87
CA LEU A 91 -17.81 -15.66 -9.59
C LEU A 91 -17.29 -14.96 -10.82
N ARG A 92 -16.76 -13.78 -10.62
CA ARG A 92 -16.07 -13.00 -11.62
C ARG A 92 -14.59 -13.23 -11.46
N ILE A 93 -14.18 -14.39 -11.79
CA ILE A 93 -12.84 -14.85 -11.44
C ILE A 93 -11.75 -13.93 -11.96
N GLY A 94 -11.91 -13.46 -13.16
CA GLY A 94 -10.88 -12.62 -13.75
C GLY A 94 -10.61 -11.35 -13.00
N ASN A 95 -11.54 -10.92 -12.18
CA ASN A 95 -11.43 -9.65 -11.49
C ASN A 95 -10.90 -9.76 -10.09
N SER A 96 -10.64 -10.97 -9.64
CA SER A 96 -10.32 -11.14 -8.24
C SER A 96 -8.84 -11.23 -7.99
N ARG A 97 -8.01 -10.95 -8.98
CA ARG A 97 -6.61 -11.21 -8.83
C ARG A 97 -5.74 -10.02 -8.53
N HIS A 98 -6.35 -8.93 -8.16
CA HIS A 98 -5.58 -7.77 -7.76
C HIS A 98 -4.86 -8.07 -6.47
N ASN A 99 -3.56 -7.85 -6.46
CA ASN A 99 -2.81 -7.93 -5.22
C ASN A 99 -2.80 -6.55 -4.58
N VAL A 100 -2.18 -6.45 -3.42
CA VAL A 100 -2.13 -5.18 -2.70
C VAL A 100 -1.51 -4.10 -3.57
N PHE A 101 -0.51 -4.47 -4.33
CA PHE A 101 0.22 -3.53 -5.13
C PHE A 101 -0.62 -2.98 -6.29
N ASP A 102 -1.36 -3.85 -6.97
CA ASP A 102 -2.24 -3.42 -8.05
C ASP A 102 -3.32 -2.48 -7.53
N TYR A 103 -3.84 -2.78 -6.35
CA TYR A 103 -4.84 -1.95 -5.74
C TYR A 103 -4.26 -0.57 -5.40
N ALA A 104 -3.03 -0.54 -4.90
CA ALA A 104 -2.36 0.71 -4.60
C ALA A 104 -2.17 1.56 -5.86
N LEU A 105 -1.77 0.94 -6.96
CA LEU A 105 -1.62 1.67 -8.21
C LEU A 105 -2.93 2.26 -8.68
N TYR A 106 -3.99 1.47 -8.61
CA TYR A 106 -5.30 1.93 -9.04
C TYR A 106 -5.74 3.14 -8.25
N ASN A 107 -5.57 3.10 -6.94
CA ASN A 107 -6.01 4.19 -6.09
C ASN A 107 -5.09 5.41 -6.14
N ALA A 108 -3.82 5.20 -6.38
CA ALA A 108 -2.88 6.32 -6.48
C ALA A 108 -3.10 7.14 -7.74
N ALA A 109 -3.74 6.57 -8.76
CA ALA A 109 -4.01 7.28 -10.00
C ALA A 109 -5.13 8.28 -9.85
N TYR A 110 -5.89 8.20 -8.82
CA TYR A 110 -6.99 9.10 -8.55
C TYR A 110 -6.67 9.99 -7.37
#